data_af9b8ca711dc6595186aa1519ab0509a
#
_entry.id   af9b8ca711dc6595186aa1519ab0509a
#
_cell.length_a   1.000
_cell.length_b   1.000
_cell.length_c   1.000
_cell.angle_alpha   90.00
_cell.angle_beta   90.00
_cell.angle_gamma   90.00
#
_symmetry.space_group_name_H-M   'P 1'
#
loop_
_entity.id
_entity.type
_entity.pdbx_description
1 polymer ?
#
loop_
_entity_poly.entity_id
_entity_poly.type
_entity_poly.pdbx_seq_one_letter_code
_entity_poly.pdbx_strand_id
1 'polypeptide(L)'
;MKHPYAHYRPLFPVLASKIHLASCSQGAISKTVSESIEAYMNSLLTAGVNWNQAIKVVEQAKYSFAKLIGAEPNEIAVLCSVSDIFSAIASSLSFEKGKNIIVTTDMDFPTAGHVWLAQEKFGAKVRFIPSQQGVIPLEYYERYVTSDTLVTSISHVCYYNGFKQDLKAIADIVHRKGSLLFVDAYQSAGQVPIDVKKMDIDILAAGTRKYLLGITGISFLYIKAELAEKWKPRVTGWFGQEDHSKFNVHQIIPAAGTRRFETGTPSFISAYAAAAAIRLLLEIGVENISSYLNLLAQFALDYGQEKGLHTVTPLSAHKRGGITAFYVKNAGQIESILKERNIIVSARNDVIRIAPHFYNTQDDIRQAIDELTTVLTANK
;
A
#
# COMPACT_ATOMS: atom_id res chain seq x y z
N MET A 1 10.90 14.37 23.17
CA MET A 1 9.39 14.39 23.25
C MET A 1 8.93 13.07 23.86
N LYS A 2 7.91 13.06 24.74
CA LYS A 2 7.38 11.81 25.32
C LYS A 2 6.73 10.98 24.19
N HIS A 3 7.08 9.69 24.11
CA HIS A 3 6.53 8.80 23.09
C HIS A 3 5.07 8.44 23.41
N PRO A 4 4.06 8.93 22.65
CA PRO A 4 2.65 8.78 23.02
C PRO A 4 2.18 7.31 22.95
N TYR A 5 2.86 6.47 22.17
CA TYR A 5 2.53 5.05 21.94
C TYR A 5 3.54 4.10 22.62
N ALA A 6 4.28 4.55 23.63
CA ALA A 6 5.29 3.73 24.34
C ALA A 6 4.72 2.40 24.86
N HIS A 7 3.46 2.40 25.28
CA HIS A 7 2.77 1.21 25.80
C HIS A 7 2.48 0.13 24.73
N TYR A 8 2.45 0.49 23.44
CA TYR A 8 2.34 -0.49 22.35
C TYR A 8 3.68 -1.09 21.94
N ARG A 9 4.83 -0.46 22.23
CA ARG A 9 6.15 -0.92 21.80
C ARG A 9 6.46 -2.37 22.21
N PRO A 10 6.12 -2.85 23.44
CA PRO A 10 6.34 -4.23 23.85
C PRO A 10 5.55 -5.29 23.06
N LEU A 11 4.51 -4.86 22.29
CA LEU A 11 3.80 -5.75 21.37
C LEU A 11 4.65 -6.15 20.15
N PHE A 12 5.75 -5.47 19.87
CA PHE A 12 6.61 -5.71 18.72
C PHE A 12 7.97 -6.29 19.17
N PRO A 13 8.12 -7.63 19.21
CA PRO A 13 9.30 -8.30 19.78
C PRO A 13 10.63 -7.86 19.15
N VAL A 14 10.65 -7.58 17.85
CA VAL A 14 11.86 -7.12 17.14
C VAL A 14 12.46 -5.85 17.75
N LEU A 15 11.64 -4.99 18.35
CA LEU A 15 12.06 -3.72 18.94
C LEU A 15 12.77 -3.87 20.30
N ALA A 16 12.81 -5.09 20.87
CA ALA A 16 13.56 -5.37 22.09
C ALA A 16 15.08 -5.40 21.85
N SER A 17 15.51 -5.73 20.63
CA SER A 17 16.92 -5.90 20.27
C SER A 17 17.37 -5.16 19.02
N LYS A 18 16.41 -4.61 18.25
CA LYS A 18 16.70 -3.95 16.95
C LYS A 18 15.93 -2.64 16.80
N ILE A 19 16.51 -1.74 16.04
CA ILE A 19 15.84 -0.54 15.52
C ILE A 19 15.21 -0.93 14.19
N HIS A 20 13.87 -0.89 14.09
CA HIS A 20 13.14 -1.26 12.88
C HIS A 20 12.50 -0.03 12.23
N LEU A 21 13.07 0.42 11.12
CA LEU A 21 12.68 1.61 10.36
C LEU A 21 12.41 1.27 8.88
N ALA A 22 11.89 0.07 8.62
CA ALA A 22 11.66 -0.45 7.27
C ALA A 22 10.17 -0.70 6.95
N SER A 23 9.23 0.05 7.57
CA SER A 23 7.78 -0.15 7.34
C SER A 23 7.37 0.06 5.88
N CYS A 24 8.13 0.80 5.08
CA CYS A 24 7.95 0.94 3.63
C CYS A 24 8.26 -0.35 2.84
N SER A 25 8.86 -1.37 3.46
CA SER A 25 9.16 -2.69 2.88
C SER A 25 8.36 -3.77 3.59
N GLN A 26 8.59 -3.95 4.90
CA GLN A 26 7.85 -4.84 5.78
C GLN A 26 7.68 -4.15 7.13
N GLY A 27 6.46 -4.00 7.63
CA GLY A 27 6.20 -3.51 8.98
C GLY A 27 6.63 -4.52 10.04
N ALA A 28 6.95 -4.08 11.25
CA ALA A 28 7.23 -5.00 12.35
C ALA A 28 5.97 -5.81 12.69
N ILE A 29 6.13 -7.10 12.92
CA ILE A 29 5.02 -7.99 13.28
C ILE A 29 4.77 -7.89 14.78
N SER A 30 3.50 -7.65 15.16
CA SER A 30 3.08 -7.61 16.56
C SER A 30 2.80 -9.01 17.11
N LYS A 31 2.87 -9.16 18.44
CA LYS A 31 2.44 -10.39 19.12
C LYS A 31 1.00 -10.77 18.77
N THR A 32 0.09 -9.81 18.70
CA THR A 32 -1.31 -10.05 18.35
C THR A 32 -1.46 -10.64 16.94
N VAL A 33 -0.63 -10.24 15.99
CA VAL A 33 -0.59 -10.83 14.65
C VAL A 33 -0.01 -12.24 14.70
N SER A 34 1.09 -12.47 15.43
CA SER A 34 1.68 -13.81 15.62
C SER A 34 0.69 -14.78 16.25
N GLU A 35 0.07 -14.39 17.36
CA GLU A 35 -0.95 -15.18 18.08
C GLU A 35 -2.14 -15.53 17.18
N SER A 36 -2.59 -14.60 16.32
CA SER A 36 -3.66 -14.85 15.35
C SER A 36 -3.27 -15.89 14.30
N ILE A 37 -2.03 -15.84 13.81
CA ILE A 37 -1.47 -16.83 12.88
C ILE A 37 -1.36 -18.21 13.57
N GLU A 38 -0.84 -18.23 14.79
CA GLU A 38 -0.68 -19.44 15.58
C GLU A 38 -2.04 -20.10 15.88
N ALA A 39 -3.07 -19.32 16.21
CA ALA A 39 -4.42 -19.81 16.41
C ALA A 39 -4.98 -20.51 15.17
N TYR A 40 -4.75 -19.94 13.97
CA TYR A 40 -5.11 -20.59 12.71
C TYR A 40 -4.33 -21.89 12.49
N MET A 41 -3.02 -21.88 12.68
CA MET A 41 -2.18 -23.08 12.53
C MET A 41 -2.58 -24.19 13.50
N ASN A 42 -2.84 -23.83 14.76
CA ASN A 42 -3.31 -24.79 15.77
C ASN A 42 -4.67 -25.40 15.40
N SER A 43 -5.59 -24.62 14.82
CA SER A 43 -6.88 -25.15 14.34
C SER A 43 -6.69 -26.23 13.26
N LEU A 44 -5.75 -26.02 12.34
CA LEU A 44 -5.41 -27.02 11.31
C LEU A 44 -4.81 -28.29 11.90
N LEU A 45 -3.93 -28.15 12.91
CA LEU A 45 -3.25 -29.28 13.55
C LEU A 45 -4.20 -30.13 14.41
N THR A 46 -5.23 -29.54 15.01
CA THR A 46 -6.10 -30.21 15.99
C THR A 46 -7.47 -30.59 15.46
N ALA A 47 -8.01 -29.83 14.50
CA ALA A 47 -9.39 -30.01 14.03
C ALA A 47 -9.53 -29.97 12.49
N GLY A 48 -8.44 -29.76 11.76
CA GLY A 48 -8.50 -29.54 10.32
C GLY A 48 -9.05 -28.15 9.97
N VAL A 49 -9.33 -27.92 8.67
CA VAL A 49 -9.82 -26.63 8.21
C VAL A 49 -11.29 -26.40 8.58
N ASN A 50 -11.57 -25.34 9.32
CA ASN A 50 -12.92 -24.84 9.54
C ASN A 50 -13.23 -23.74 8.53
N TRP A 51 -13.82 -24.10 7.38
CA TRP A 51 -14.14 -23.18 6.29
C TRP A 51 -15.00 -22.01 6.75
N ASN A 52 -16.07 -22.27 7.50
CA ASN A 52 -16.98 -21.22 7.96
C ASN A 52 -16.26 -20.19 8.83
N GLN A 53 -15.38 -20.64 9.72
CA GLN A 53 -14.59 -19.73 10.56
C GLN A 53 -13.56 -18.97 9.74
N ALA A 54 -12.88 -19.63 8.82
CA ALA A 54 -11.87 -19.01 7.97
C ALA A 54 -12.48 -17.91 7.07
N ILE A 55 -13.64 -18.19 6.45
CA ILE A 55 -14.37 -17.18 5.66
C ILE A 55 -14.82 -16.01 6.54
N LYS A 56 -15.33 -16.26 7.77
CA LYS A 56 -15.68 -15.17 8.70
C LYS A 56 -14.48 -14.25 8.97
N VAL A 57 -13.27 -14.79 9.11
CA VAL A 57 -12.07 -13.98 9.33
C VAL A 57 -11.70 -13.18 8.09
N VAL A 58 -11.88 -13.73 6.89
CA VAL A 58 -11.70 -12.96 5.64
C VAL A 58 -12.68 -11.78 5.60
N GLU A 59 -13.97 -12.01 5.91
CA GLU A 59 -14.97 -10.94 5.95
C GLU A 59 -14.68 -9.91 7.05
N GLN A 60 -14.14 -10.32 8.21
CA GLN A 60 -13.67 -9.40 9.25
C GLN A 60 -12.50 -8.54 8.77
N ALA A 61 -11.56 -9.10 8.01
CA ALA A 61 -10.45 -8.35 7.42
C ALA A 61 -10.97 -7.32 6.40
N LYS A 62 -11.91 -7.71 5.52
CA LYS A 62 -12.58 -6.81 4.57
C LYS A 62 -13.31 -5.68 5.28
N TYR A 63 -14.11 -6.00 6.31
CA TYR A 63 -14.83 -5.02 7.13
C TYR A 63 -13.87 -4.03 7.79
N SER A 64 -12.78 -4.52 8.39
CA SER A 64 -11.80 -3.67 9.04
C SER A 64 -11.09 -2.74 8.05
N PHE A 65 -10.76 -3.25 6.85
CA PHE A 65 -10.16 -2.44 5.80
C PHE A 65 -11.15 -1.41 5.24
N ALA A 66 -12.41 -1.79 5.01
CA ALA A 66 -13.46 -0.86 4.60
C ALA A 66 -13.59 0.31 5.58
N LYS A 67 -13.66 0.01 6.89
CA LYS A 67 -13.69 1.03 7.94
C LYS A 67 -12.46 1.93 7.92
N LEU A 68 -11.27 1.37 7.63
CA LEU A 68 -10.00 2.12 7.59
C LEU A 68 -9.98 3.18 6.48
N ILE A 69 -10.68 2.94 5.36
CA ILE A 69 -10.67 3.81 4.18
C ILE A 69 -12.00 4.52 3.90
N GLY A 70 -12.98 4.42 4.80
CA GLY A 70 -14.30 5.04 4.63
C GLY A 70 -15.16 4.41 3.52
N ALA A 71 -15.00 3.10 3.29
CA ALA A 71 -15.77 2.32 2.31
C ALA A 71 -16.82 1.44 3.00
N GLU A 72 -17.76 0.89 2.19
CA GLU A 72 -18.66 -0.17 2.62
C GLU A 72 -18.00 -1.56 2.42
N PRO A 73 -18.28 -2.57 3.27
CA PRO A 73 -17.66 -3.90 3.16
C PRO A 73 -17.88 -4.60 1.82
N ASN A 74 -19.03 -4.39 1.17
CA ASN A 74 -19.36 -4.95 -0.14
C ASN A 74 -18.62 -4.27 -1.31
N GLU A 75 -17.92 -3.16 -1.06
CA GLU A 75 -17.03 -2.49 -2.01
C GLU A 75 -15.59 -3.03 -1.92
N ILE A 76 -15.34 -4.02 -1.04
CA ILE A 76 -14.01 -4.60 -0.84
C ILE A 76 -13.97 -6.04 -1.34
N ALA A 77 -12.95 -6.36 -2.14
CA ALA A 77 -12.56 -7.72 -2.50
C ALA A 77 -11.14 -8.03 -2.01
N VAL A 78 -10.83 -9.32 -1.84
CA VAL A 78 -9.50 -9.78 -1.48
C VAL A 78 -8.85 -10.55 -2.63
N LEU A 79 -7.59 -10.21 -2.93
CA LEU A 79 -6.74 -10.90 -3.90
C LEU A 79 -5.38 -11.19 -3.24
N CYS A 80 -4.53 -12.00 -3.88
CA CYS A 80 -3.26 -12.41 -3.27
C CYS A 80 -2.23 -11.27 -3.20
N SER A 81 -2.23 -10.38 -4.17
CA SER A 81 -1.28 -9.26 -4.25
C SER A 81 -1.88 -8.02 -4.93
N VAL A 82 -1.26 -6.87 -4.72
CA VAL A 82 -1.60 -5.63 -5.47
C VAL A 82 -1.36 -5.83 -6.97
N SER A 83 -0.36 -6.62 -7.37
CA SER A 83 -0.12 -6.95 -8.78
C SER A 83 -1.29 -7.72 -9.38
N ASP A 84 -1.90 -8.66 -8.63
CA ASP A 84 -3.10 -9.39 -9.08
C ASP A 84 -4.30 -8.44 -9.20
N ILE A 85 -4.43 -7.48 -8.28
CA ILE A 85 -5.45 -6.43 -8.36
C ILE A 85 -5.29 -5.62 -9.65
N PHE A 86 -4.08 -5.12 -9.94
CA PHE A 86 -3.81 -4.40 -11.20
C PHE A 86 -4.18 -5.25 -12.42
N SER A 87 -3.81 -6.53 -12.43
CA SER A 87 -4.11 -7.45 -13.53
C SER A 87 -5.61 -7.72 -13.66
N ALA A 88 -6.33 -7.89 -12.55
CA ALA A 88 -7.77 -8.08 -12.56
C ALA A 88 -8.51 -6.85 -13.10
N ILE A 89 -8.14 -5.65 -12.64
CA ILE A 89 -8.69 -4.38 -13.14
C ILE A 89 -8.38 -4.21 -14.63
N ALA A 90 -7.12 -4.37 -15.05
CA ALA A 90 -6.72 -4.27 -16.44
C ALA A 90 -7.49 -5.25 -17.34
N SER A 91 -7.75 -6.47 -16.83
CA SER A 91 -8.53 -7.49 -17.54
C SER A 91 -10.01 -7.12 -17.73
N SER A 92 -10.52 -6.18 -16.93
CA SER A 92 -11.93 -5.75 -16.98
C SER A 92 -12.17 -4.60 -17.96
N LEU A 93 -11.09 -3.97 -18.43
CA LEU A 93 -11.16 -2.83 -19.32
C LEU A 93 -11.31 -3.27 -20.79
N SER A 94 -12.00 -2.43 -21.57
CA SER A 94 -12.07 -2.49 -23.02
C SER A 94 -11.43 -1.21 -23.58
N PHE A 95 -10.53 -1.38 -24.53
CA PHE A 95 -9.78 -0.27 -25.14
C PHE A 95 -10.39 0.06 -26.51
N GLU A 96 -11.42 0.91 -26.49
CA GLU A 96 -12.13 1.33 -27.70
C GLU A 96 -11.47 2.58 -28.32
N LYS A 97 -11.73 2.80 -29.61
CA LYS A 97 -11.27 4.01 -30.30
C LYS A 97 -11.87 5.25 -29.62
N GLY A 98 -11.01 6.20 -29.20
CA GLY A 98 -11.40 7.41 -28.49
C GLY A 98 -11.50 7.27 -26.96
N LYS A 99 -11.22 6.09 -26.38
CA LYS A 99 -11.23 5.88 -24.92
C LYS A 99 -10.25 4.75 -24.56
N ASN A 100 -8.99 4.90 -24.91
CA ASN A 100 -7.99 3.84 -24.78
C ASN A 100 -6.66 4.29 -24.15
N ILE A 101 -6.61 5.49 -23.58
CA ILE A 101 -5.38 5.98 -22.94
C ILE A 101 -5.39 5.63 -21.48
N ILE A 102 -4.28 5.06 -21.00
CA ILE A 102 -3.95 4.90 -19.59
C ILE A 102 -2.89 5.95 -19.24
N VAL A 103 -3.15 6.76 -18.25
CA VAL A 103 -2.18 7.71 -17.68
C VAL A 103 -1.64 7.14 -16.38
N THR A 104 -0.33 7.10 -16.23
CA THR A 104 0.39 6.70 -14.99
C THR A 104 1.58 7.63 -14.79
N THR A 105 2.40 7.44 -13.76
CA THR A 105 3.56 8.29 -13.51
C THR A 105 4.87 7.50 -13.52
N ASP A 106 6.01 8.16 -13.73
CA ASP A 106 7.33 7.55 -13.61
C ASP A 106 7.74 7.31 -12.15
N MET A 107 6.94 7.76 -11.18
CA MET A 107 7.14 7.57 -9.75
C MET A 107 6.33 6.39 -9.17
N ASP A 108 5.53 5.72 -9.99
CA ASP A 108 4.75 4.57 -9.57
C ASP A 108 5.63 3.33 -9.37
N PHE A 109 5.15 2.39 -8.55
CA PHE A 109 5.87 1.12 -8.39
C PHE A 109 5.84 0.35 -9.72
N PRO A 110 6.94 -0.34 -10.11
CA PRO A 110 7.10 -0.95 -11.43
C PRO A 110 5.93 -1.84 -11.90
N THR A 111 5.22 -2.49 -10.98
CA THR A 111 4.03 -3.29 -11.31
C THR A 111 2.99 -2.50 -12.10
N ALA A 112 2.72 -1.24 -11.72
CA ALA A 112 1.75 -0.40 -12.44
C ALA A 112 2.15 -0.25 -13.91
N GLY A 113 3.39 0.19 -14.16
CA GLY A 113 3.92 0.32 -15.52
C GLY A 113 3.87 -0.99 -16.30
N HIS A 114 4.34 -2.10 -15.71
CA HIS A 114 4.37 -3.40 -16.38
C HIS A 114 2.97 -3.91 -16.77
N VAL A 115 1.99 -3.81 -15.87
CA VAL A 115 0.63 -4.26 -16.14
C VAL A 115 -0.03 -3.39 -17.22
N TRP A 116 0.14 -2.06 -17.16
CA TRP A 116 -0.45 -1.17 -18.14
C TRP A 116 0.19 -1.32 -19.53
N LEU A 117 1.51 -1.38 -19.64
CA LEU A 117 2.22 -1.63 -20.89
C LEU A 117 1.82 -2.97 -21.52
N ALA A 118 1.55 -3.99 -20.71
CA ALA A 118 1.06 -5.27 -21.22
C ALA A 118 -0.34 -5.15 -21.89
N GLN A 119 -1.10 -4.09 -21.64
CA GLN A 119 -2.39 -3.85 -22.30
C GLN A 119 -2.27 -3.23 -23.70
N GLU A 120 -1.08 -2.77 -24.12
CA GLU A 120 -0.89 -2.17 -25.45
C GLU A 120 -1.21 -3.16 -26.58
N LYS A 121 -0.93 -4.44 -26.38
CA LYS A 121 -1.33 -5.51 -27.31
C LYS A 121 -2.85 -5.68 -27.48
N PHE A 122 -3.64 -5.08 -26.56
CA PHE A 122 -5.10 -5.07 -26.62
C PHE A 122 -5.67 -3.70 -27.03
N GLY A 123 -4.82 -2.76 -27.46
CA GLY A 123 -5.22 -1.44 -27.96
C GLY A 123 -5.09 -0.28 -26.99
N ALA A 124 -4.60 -0.52 -25.78
CA ALA A 124 -4.26 0.57 -24.85
C ALA A 124 -3.11 1.43 -25.39
N LYS A 125 -3.06 2.69 -24.94
CA LYS A 125 -1.92 3.59 -25.11
C LYS A 125 -1.51 4.10 -23.75
N VAL A 126 -0.29 3.80 -23.30
CA VAL A 126 0.20 4.19 -21.99
C VAL A 126 0.97 5.50 -22.08
N ARG A 127 0.60 6.47 -21.23
CA ARG A 127 1.29 7.75 -21.08
C ARG A 127 1.84 7.88 -19.67
N PHE A 128 3.14 8.18 -19.56
CA PHE A 128 3.78 8.43 -18.27
C PHE A 128 3.88 9.92 -18.03
N ILE A 129 3.36 10.39 -16.90
CA ILE A 129 3.61 11.74 -16.41
C ILE A 129 5.02 11.76 -15.81
N PRO A 130 5.93 12.59 -16.33
CA PRO A 130 7.28 12.67 -15.80
C PRO A 130 7.29 13.38 -14.44
N SER A 131 8.16 12.93 -13.54
CA SER A 131 8.44 13.65 -12.30
C SER A 131 9.31 14.89 -12.56
N GLN A 132 9.17 15.87 -11.68
CA GLN A 132 10.01 17.06 -11.64
C GLN A 132 10.57 17.23 -10.22
N GLN A 133 11.86 17.12 -10.06
CA GLN A 133 12.52 17.23 -8.75
C GLN A 133 11.92 16.30 -7.69
N GLY A 134 11.58 15.05 -8.08
CA GLY A 134 11.06 14.04 -7.17
C GLY A 134 9.58 14.21 -6.76
N VAL A 135 8.81 15.04 -7.46
CA VAL A 135 7.36 15.22 -7.29
C VAL A 135 6.65 15.21 -8.64
N ILE A 136 5.34 14.96 -8.65
CA ILE A 136 4.49 15.17 -9.81
C ILE A 136 3.70 16.47 -9.59
N PRO A 137 3.95 17.54 -10.38
CA PRO A 137 3.16 18.77 -10.31
C PRO A 137 1.70 18.51 -10.68
N LEU A 138 0.77 19.15 -9.96
CA LEU A 138 -0.67 18.94 -10.18
C LEU A 138 -1.11 19.36 -11.60
N GLU A 139 -0.51 20.41 -12.14
CA GLU A 139 -0.75 20.89 -13.50
C GLU A 139 -0.36 19.89 -14.60
N TYR A 140 0.47 18.89 -14.28
CA TYR A 140 0.78 17.84 -15.24
C TYR A 140 -0.40 16.91 -15.45
N TYR A 141 -1.26 16.70 -14.46
CA TYR A 141 -2.52 15.97 -14.65
C TYR A 141 -3.45 16.68 -15.61
N GLU A 142 -3.58 18.02 -15.53
CA GLU A 142 -4.36 18.81 -16.49
C GLU A 142 -3.86 18.64 -17.93
N ARG A 143 -2.53 18.54 -18.11
CA ARG A 143 -1.88 18.40 -19.41
C ARG A 143 -1.95 16.99 -20.00
N TYR A 144 -1.75 15.95 -19.16
CA TYR A 144 -1.59 14.58 -19.63
C TYR A 144 -2.90 13.79 -19.68
N VAL A 145 -3.88 14.13 -18.82
CA VAL A 145 -5.21 13.53 -18.82
C VAL A 145 -6.08 14.24 -19.84
N THR A 146 -6.65 13.47 -20.78
CA THR A 146 -7.50 13.98 -21.87
C THR A 146 -8.85 13.27 -21.87
N SER A 147 -9.80 13.70 -22.73
CA SER A 147 -11.09 13.01 -22.91
C SER A 147 -10.94 11.53 -23.33
N ASP A 148 -9.83 11.19 -23.97
CA ASP A 148 -9.52 9.83 -24.42
C ASP A 148 -8.91 8.96 -23.30
N THR A 149 -8.64 9.54 -22.11
CA THR A 149 -8.09 8.81 -20.97
C THR A 149 -9.17 7.97 -20.32
N LEU A 150 -8.96 6.66 -20.29
CA LEU A 150 -9.85 5.69 -19.67
C LEU A 150 -9.60 5.60 -18.16
N VAL A 151 -8.32 5.45 -17.78
CA VAL A 151 -7.90 5.33 -16.39
C VAL A 151 -6.66 6.18 -16.15
N THR A 152 -6.67 6.93 -15.05
CA THR A 152 -5.48 7.56 -14.46
C THR A 152 -5.09 6.73 -13.24
N SER A 153 -3.93 6.08 -13.30
CA SER A 153 -3.43 5.14 -12.29
C SER A 153 -2.21 5.71 -11.61
N ILE A 154 -2.27 5.91 -10.29
CA ILE A 154 -1.22 6.60 -9.53
C ILE A 154 -0.98 5.96 -8.17
N SER A 155 0.23 6.06 -7.66
CA SER A 155 0.54 5.78 -6.25
C SER A 155 0.19 6.99 -5.37
N HIS A 156 -0.53 6.77 -4.25
CA HIS A 156 -0.80 7.86 -3.28
C HIS A 156 0.48 8.35 -2.61
N VAL A 157 1.35 7.42 -2.17
CA VAL A 157 2.67 7.73 -1.61
C VAL A 157 3.73 6.99 -2.41
N CYS A 158 4.71 7.72 -2.94
CA CYS A 158 5.80 7.15 -3.71
C CYS A 158 6.69 6.24 -2.85
N TYR A 159 6.98 5.05 -3.36
CA TYR A 159 7.79 4.04 -2.68
C TYR A 159 9.27 4.43 -2.55
N TYR A 160 9.76 5.32 -3.42
CA TYR A 160 11.16 5.71 -3.51
C TYR A 160 11.51 6.82 -2.51
N ASN A 161 10.78 7.93 -2.53
CA ASN A 161 11.10 9.13 -1.77
C ASN A 161 10.02 9.60 -0.78
N GLY A 162 8.90 8.89 -0.69
CA GLY A 162 7.80 9.24 0.20
C GLY A 162 6.92 10.41 -0.27
N PHE A 163 7.09 10.92 -1.52
CA PHE A 163 6.21 11.94 -2.07
C PHE A 163 4.75 11.50 -1.99
N LYS A 164 3.90 12.36 -1.43
CA LYS A 164 2.47 12.15 -1.26
C LYS A 164 1.68 13.04 -2.20
N GLN A 165 0.77 12.48 -2.96
CA GLN A 165 -0.08 13.16 -3.92
C GLN A 165 -1.39 13.61 -3.29
N ASP A 166 -1.94 14.74 -3.76
CA ASP A 166 -3.27 15.23 -3.36
C ASP A 166 -4.34 14.52 -4.21
N LEU A 167 -4.87 13.41 -3.66
CA LEU A 167 -5.82 12.56 -4.36
C LEU A 167 -7.11 13.28 -4.71
N LYS A 168 -7.61 14.19 -3.84
CA LYS A 168 -8.86 14.91 -4.13
C LYS A 168 -8.68 15.89 -5.28
N ALA A 169 -7.60 16.67 -5.27
CA ALA A 169 -7.31 17.58 -6.37
C ALA A 169 -7.09 16.83 -7.69
N ILE A 170 -6.43 15.66 -7.65
CA ILE A 170 -6.24 14.81 -8.83
C ILE A 170 -7.57 14.22 -9.30
N ALA A 171 -8.42 13.73 -8.39
CA ALA A 171 -9.74 13.20 -8.73
C ALA A 171 -10.59 14.24 -9.48
N ASP A 172 -10.60 15.49 -9.00
CA ASP A 172 -11.33 16.57 -9.64
C ASP A 172 -10.88 16.83 -11.08
N ILE A 173 -9.57 16.76 -11.34
CA ILE A 173 -9.02 16.90 -12.70
C ILE A 173 -9.41 15.70 -13.56
N VAL A 174 -9.19 14.51 -13.07
CA VAL A 174 -9.39 13.24 -13.76
C VAL A 174 -10.86 13.05 -14.16
N HIS A 175 -11.78 13.32 -13.24
CA HIS A 175 -13.22 13.18 -13.47
C HIS A 175 -13.77 14.22 -14.44
N ARG A 176 -13.28 15.48 -14.42
CA ARG A 176 -13.66 16.50 -15.43
C ARG A 176 -13.32 16.06 -16.85
N LYS A 177 -12.32 15.19 -17.02
CA LYS A 177 -11.94 14.61 -18.32
C LYS A 177 -12.64 13.28 -18.61
N GLY A 178 -13.49 12.80 -17.69
CA GLY A 178 -14.20 11.52 -17.79
C GLY A 178 -13.30 10.29 -17.64
N SER A 179 -12.13 10.42 -17.05
CA SER A 179 -11.23 9.30 -16.70
C SER A 179 -11.57 8.77 -15.31
N LEU A 180 -11.30 7.47 -15.06
CA LEU A 180 -11.36 6.88 -13.73
C LEU A 180 -10.05 7.10 -12.97
N LEU A 181 -10.12 7.24 -11.65
CA LEU A 181 -8.96 7.32 -10.76
C LEU A 181 -8.70 5.98 -10.08
N PHE A 182 -7.57 5.34 -10.40
CA PHE A 182 -7.07 4.14 -9.73
C PHE A 182 -5.85 4.47 -8.86
N VAL A 183 -5.96 4.23 -7.56
CA VAL A 183 -4.96 4.56 -6.55
C VAL A 183 -4.25 3.31 -6.02
N ASP A 184 -2.93 3.26 -6.15
CA ASP A 184 -2.08 2.34 -5.37
C ASP A 184 -1.82 2.97 -3.99
N ALA A 185 -2.48 2.42 -2.97
CA ALA A 185 -2.35 2.84 -1.58
C ALA A 185 -1.39 1.94 -0.77
N TYR A 186 -0.55 1.12 -1.41
CA TYR A 186 0.31 0.16 -0.71
C TYR A 186 1.29 0.82 0.27
N GLN A 187 1.73 2.04 -0.02
CA GLN A 187 2.58 2.81 0.90
C GLN A 187 1.77 3.68 1.86
N SER A 188 0.53 4.04 1.54
CA SER A 188 -0.24 5.02 2.31
C SER A 188 -1.23 4.42 3.29
N ALA A 189 -1.87 3.29 2.96
CA ALA A 189 -2.83 2.64 3.86
C ALA A 189 -2.17 2.25 5.18
N GLY A 190 -2.73 2.73 6.30
CA GLY A 190 -2.22 2.54 7.66
C GLY A 190 -1.29 3.63 8.17
N GLN A 191 -0.80 4.54 7.31
CA GLN A 191 0.02 5.69 7.72
C GLN A 191 -0.57 7.06 7.37
N VAL A 192 -1.35 7.13 6.30
CA VAL A 192 -2.01 8.36 5.86
C VAL A 192 -3.52 8.12 5.88
N PRO A 193 -4.33 9.01 6.46
CA PRO A 193 -5.78 8.90 6.39
C PRO A 193 -6.27 8.88 4.95
N ILE A 194 -7.14 7.94 4.64
CA ILE A 194 -7.80 7.79 3.34
C ILE A 194 -9.29 7.72 3.61
N ASP A 195 -10.07 8.52 2.90
CA ASP A 195 -11.52 8.44 2.84
C ASP A 195 -11.89 8.41 1.36
N VAL A 196 -12.18 7.21 0.85
CA VAL A 196 -12.40 7.00 -0.59
C VAL A 196 -13.61 7.77 -1.13
N LYS A 197 -14.59 8.06 -0.27
CA LYS A 197 -15.78 8.82 -0.64
C LYS A 197 -15.48 10.31 -0.74
N LYS A 198 -14.82 10.89 0.30
CA LYS A 198 -14.45 12.31 0.30
C LYS A 198 -13.38 12.64 -0.74
N MET A 199 -12.45 11.74 -0.97
CA MET A 199 -11.40 11.89 -1.98
C MET A 199 -11.89 11.56 -3.39
N ASP A 200 -13.09 11.00 -3.51
CA ASP A 200 -13.73 10.61 -4.77
C ASP A 200 -12.90 9.61 -5.59
N ILE A 201 -12.36 8.60 -4.91
CA ILE A 201 -11.54 7.56 -5.53
C ILE A 201 -12.46 6.51 -6.16
N ASP A 202 -12.20 6.11 -7.40
CA ASP A 202 -12.99 5.06 -8.07
C ASP A 202 -12.51 3.66 -7.75
N ILE A 203 -11.19 3.48 -7.69
CA ILE A 203 -10.54 2.18 -7.44
C ILE A 203 -9.34 2.40 -6.54
N LEU A 204 -9.15 1.51 -5.55
CA LEU A 204 -7.98 1.56 -4.69
C LEU A 204 -7.44 0.13 -4.45
N ALA A 205 -6.12 -0.01 -4.45
CA ALA A 205 -5.42 -1.24 -4.11
C ALA A 205 -4.47 -1.04 -2.93
N ALA A 206 -4.48 -1.97 -1.96
CA ALA A 206 -3.55 -1.94 -0.83
C ALA A 206 -3.14 -3.34 -0.40
N GLY A 207 -1.85 -3.57 -0.19
CA GLY A 207 -1.31 -4.80 0.40
C GLY A 207 -1.01 -4.63 1.89
N THR A 208 -0.95 -5.73 2.63
CA THR A 208 -0.98 -5.69 4.10
C THR A 208 0.39 -5.58 4.77
N ARG A 209 1.49 -6.03 4.15
CA ARG A 209 2.78 -6.22 4.82
C ARG A 209 3.52 -4.95 5.24
N LYS A 210 3.18 -3.78 4.69
CA LYS A 210 3.88 -2.52 4.97
C LYS A 210 3.26 -1.80 6.17
N TYR A 211 2.65 -0.65 5.94
CA TYR A 211 2.04 0.15 7.00
C TYR A 211 0.72 -0.42 7.55
N LEU A 212 0.14 -1.44 6.91
CA LEU A 212 -0.96 -2.21 7.50
C LEU A 212 -0.50 -3.29 8.49
N LEU A 213 0.83 -3.49 8.69
CA LEU A 213 1.46 -4.35 9.70
C LEU A 213 1.08 -5.84 9.64
N GLY A 214 0.57 -6.30 8.49
CA GLY A 214 0.26 -7.69 8.22
C GLY A 214 1.40 -8.43 7.53
N ILE A 215 1.07 -9.54 6.87
CA ILE A 215 2.00 -10.36 6.09
C ILE A 215 1.61 -10.36 4.60
N THR A 216 2.43 -10.95 3.74
CA THR A 216 2.12 -11.15 2.31
C THR A 216 0.99 -12.17 2.12
N GLY A 217 0.43 -12.23 0.90
CA GLY A 217 -0.57 -13.24 0.50
C GLY A 217 -2.01 -12.76 0.58
N ILE A 218 -2.27 -11.51 1.03
CA ILE A 218 -3.57 -10.86 0.94
C ILE A 218 -3.40 -9.38 0.61
N SER A 219 -4.28 -8.88 -0.26
CA SER A 219 -4.39 -7.47 -0.65
C SER A 219 -5.86 -7.13 -0.82
N PHE A 220 -6.20 -5.89 -0.57
CA PHE A 220 -7.56 -5.37 -0.65
C PHE A 220 -7.74 -4.52 -1.90
N LEU A 221 -8.80 -4.80 -2.64
CA LEU A 221 -9.30 -4.04 -3.76
C LEU A 221 -10.58 -3.33 -3.32
N TYR A 222 -10.61 -2.01 -3.41
CA TYR A 222 -11.83 -1.20 -3.35
C TYR A 222 -12.22 -0.80 -4.76
N ILE A 223 -13.51 -0.89 -5.09
CA ILE A 223 -14.10 -0.35 -6.31
C ILE A 223 -15.45 0.27 -5.95
N LYS A 224 -15.76 1.46 -6.48
CA LYS A 224 -17.11 2.03 -6.40
C LYS A 224 -18.15 1.00 -6.84
N ALA A 225 -19.25 0.86 -6.09
CA ALA A 225 -20.24 -0.17 -6.32
C ALA A 225 -20.79 -0.18 -7.76
N GLU A 226 -21.09 0.99 -8.31
CA GLU A 226 -21.62 1.11 -9.69
C GLU A 226 -20.61 0.70 -10.78
N LEU A 227 -19.30 0.79 -10.53
CA LEU A 227 -18.28 0.27 -11.44
C LEU A 227 -18.14 -1.23 -11.31
N ALA A 228 -18.14 -1.73 -10.09
CA ALA A 228 -18.04 -3.17 -9.83
C ALA A 228 -19.17 -3.94 -10.52
N GLU A 229 -20.41 -3.42 -10.50
CA GLU A 229 -21.55 -4.07 -11.15
C GLU A 229 -21.46 -4.09 -12.69
N LYS A 230 -20.84 -3.08 -13.28
CA LYS A 230 -20.69 -2.97 -14.75
C LYS A 230 -19.57 -3.86 -15.29
N TRP A 231 -18.55 -4.12 -14.49
CA TRP A 231 -17.35 -4.79 -14.96
C TRP A 231 -17.41 -6.30 -14.85
N LYS A 232 -16.86 -6.97 -15.86
CA LYS A 232 -16.74 -8.43 -15.93
C LYS A 232 -15.27 -8.79 -16.06
N PRO A 233 -14.57 -9.06 -14.94
CA PRO A 233 -13.15 -9.39 -15.00
C PRO A 233 -12.93 -10.68 -15.81
N ARG A 234 -11.94 -10.68 -16.70
CA ARG A 234 -11.48 -11.88 -17.39
C ARG A 234 -10.61 -12.76 -16.49
N VAL A 235 -9.96 -12.14 -15.50
CA VAL A 235 -9.32 -12.85 -14.38
C VAL A 235 -10.41 -13.13 -13.35
N THR A 236 -10.92 -14.36 -13.33
CA THR A 236 -12.04 -14.80 -12.48
C THR A 236 -11.79 -16.20 -11.94
N GLY A 237 -12.66 -16.66 -11.05
CA GLY A 237 -12.61 -18.00 -10.50
C GLY A 237 -13.84 -18.34 -9.67
N TRP A 238 -13.80 -19.44 -8.94
CA TRP A 238 -14.97 -19.99 -8.28
C TRP A 238 -15.49 -19.13 -7.10
N PHE A 239 -14.60 -18.40 -6.37
CA PHE A 239 -15.00 -17.46 -5.33
C PHE A 239 -15.71 -16.21 -5.87
N GLY A 240 -15.42 -15.83 -7.12
CA GLY A 240 -16.08 -14.72 -7.80
C GLY A 240 -17.47 -15.04 -8.37
N GLN A 241 -18.00 -16.25 -8.16
CA GLN A 241 -19.31 -16.64 -8.61
C GLN A 241 -20.40 -16.27 -7.60
N GLU A 242 -21.63 -16.07 -8.07
CA GLU A 242 -22.81 -15.77 -7.23
C GLU A 242 -22.96 -16.81 -6.10
N ASP A 243 -22.92 -18.09 -6.48
CA ASP A 243 -22.96 -19.22 -5.55
C ASP A 243 -21.82 -20.20 -5.86
N HIS A 244 -20.70 -20.02 -5.15
CA HIS A 244 -19.53 -20.87 -5.31
C HIS A 244 -19.74 -22.31 -4.78
N SER A 245 -20.79 -22.57 -3.99
CA SER A 245 -21.10 -23.90 -3.46
C SER A 245 -21.73 -24.84 -4.50
N LYS A 246 -22.25 -24.31 -5.60
CA LYS A 246 -22.86 -25.09 -6.67
C LYS A 246 -21.85 -25.85 -7.54
N PHE A 247 -20.57 -25.48 -7.52
CA PHE A 247 -19.51 -26.10 -8.33
C PHE A 247 -19.86 -26.27 -9.81
N ASN A 248 -20.66 -25.35 -10.40
CA ASN A 248 -21.08 -25.41 -11.78
C ASN A 248 -19.94 -24.98 -12.73
N VAL A 249 -19.39 -25.92 -13.50
CA VAL A 249 -18.28 -25.69 -14.43
C VAL A 249 -18.71 -25.20 -15.82
N HIS A 250 -20.01 -25.22 -16.12
CA HIS A 250 -20.56 -24.92 -17.44
C HIS A 250 -21.07 -23.47 -17.57
N GLN A 251 -21.09 -22.71 -16.47
CA GLN A 251 -21.69 -21.37 -16.49
C GLN A 251 -20.91 -20.41 -15.58
N ILE A 252 -20.74 -19.18 -16.04
CA ILE A 252 -20.20 -18.07 -15.25
C ILE A 252 -21.35 -17.16 -14.85
N ILE A 253 -21.66 -17.09 -13.55
CA ILE A 253 -22.61 -16.16 -12.95
C ILE A 253 -21.84 -15.33 -11.93
N PRO A 254 -21.36 -14.12 -12.31
CA PRO A 254 -20.54 -13.29 -11.41
C PRO A 254 -21.30 -12.93 -10.14
N ALA A 255 -20.60 -12.92 -9.02
CA ALA A 255 -21.12 -12.40 -7.77
C ALA A 255 -21.48 -10.91 -7.89
N ALA A 256 -22.37 -10.45 -7.02
CA ALA A 256 -22.68 -9.04 -6.89
C ALA A 256 -21.49 -8.25 -6.31
N GLY A 257 -21.39 -6.98 -6.64
CA GLY A 257 -20.38 -6.06 -6.13
C GLY A 257 -18.95 -6.48 -6.47
N THR A 258 -18.02 -6.14 -5.58
CA THR A 258 -16.58 -6.39 -5.79
C THR A 258 -16.19 -7.86 -5.66
N ARG A 259 -17.01 -8.70 -5.02
CA ARG A 259 -16.69 -10.13 -4.86
C ARG A 259 -16.45 -10.85 -6.19
N ARG A 260 -17.00 -10.37 -7.31
CA ARG A 260 -16.73 -10.92 -8.66
C ARG A 260 -15.26 -10.88 -9.09
N PHE A 261 -14.42 -10.07 -8.40
CA PHE A 261 -12.98 -9.98 -8.63
C PHE A 261 -12.17 -11.00 -7.82
N GLU A 262 -12.81 -11.68 -6.85
CA GLU A 262 -12.16 -12.75 -6.11
C GLU A 262 -12.04 -13.99 -7.00
N THR A 263 -10.88 -14.67 -6.95
CA THR A 263 -10.59 -15.75 -7.90
C THR A 263 -10.68 -17.13 -7.24
N GLY A 264 -9.75 -17.44 -6.38
CA GLY A 264 -9.64 -18.73 -5.69
C GLY A 264 -9.85 -18.61 -4.20
N THR A 265 -9.57 -19.70 -3.49
CA THR A 265 -9.55 -19.70 -2.03
C THR A 265 -8.59 -18.63 -1.54
N PRO A 266 -9.04 -17.67 -0.73
CA PRO A 266 -8.17 -16.63 -0.19
C PRO A 266 -7.15 -17.23 0.78
N SER A 267 -6.02 -16.57 0.95
CA SER A 267 -5.03 -16.96 1.96
C SER A 267 -5.59 -16.74 3.36
N PHE A 268 -6.11 -17.79 3.98
CA PHE A 268 -6.70 -17.72 5.31
C PHE A 268 -5.68 -17.25 6.36
N ILE A 269 -4.47 -17.81 6.37
CA ILE A 269 -3.42 -17.38 7.28
C ILE A 269 -3.12 -15.89 7.19
N SER A 270 -3.12 -15.34 5.97
CA SER A 270 -2.89 -13.91 5.75
C SER A 270 -4.10 -13.08 6.16
N ALA A 271 -5.32 -13.61 6.05
CA ALA A 271 -6.53 -12.95 6.51
C ALA A 271 -6.57 -12.83 8.04
N TYR A 272 -6.15 -13.89 8.77
CA TYR A 272 -5.99 -13.85 10.23
C TYR A 272 -4.99 -12.76 10.65
N ALA A 273 -3.83 -12.72 10.00
CA ALA A 273 -2.83 -11.69 10.22
C ALA A 273 -3.36 -10.28 9.92
N ALA A 274 -4.03 -10.09 8.78
CA ALA A 274 -4.57 -8.79 8.35
C ALA A 274 -5.67 -8.28 9.30
N ALA A 275 -6.60 -9.16 9.70
CA ALA A 275 -7.68 -8.79 10.63
C ALA A 275 -7.14 -8.32 11.99
N ALA A 276 -6.11 -9.00 12.53
CA ALA A 276 -5.47 -8.61 13.78
C ALA A 276 -4.70 -7.29 13.63
N ALA A 277 -3.93 -7.13 12.56
CA ALA A 277 -3.12 -5.94 12.30
C ALA A 277 -3.98 -4.69 12.09
N ILE A 278 -5.00 -4.75 11.22
CA ILE A 278 -5.84 -3.60 10.91
C ILE A 278 -6.67 -3.18 12.12
N ARG A 279 -7.11 -4.13 12.95
CA ARG A 279 -7.82 -3.82 14.21
C ARG A 279 -6.96 -2.96 15.14
N LEU A 280 -5.66 -3.27 15.30
CA LEU A 280 -4.72 -2.48 16.08
C LEU A 280 -4.59 -1.05 15.53
N LEU A 281 -4.53 -0.90 14.20
CA LEU A 281 -4.45 0.43 13.57
C LEU A 281 -5.75 1.24 13.77
N LEU A 282 -6.91 0.60 13.71
CA LEU A 282 -8.20 1.23 13.98
C LEU A 282 -8.35 1.65 15.44
N GLU A 283 -7.81 0.87 16.39
CA GLU A 283 -7.80 1.20 17.81
C GLU A 283 -6.99 2.48 18.10
N ILE A 284 -5.81 2.60 17.47
CA ILE A 284 -4.94 3.78 17.64
C ILE A 284 -5.50 5.00 16.88
N GLY A 285 -6.11 4.75 15.72
CA GLY A 285 -6.58 5.76 14.77
C GLY A 285 -5.50 6.20 13.78
N VAL A 286 -5.81 6.13 12.49
CA VAL A 286 -4.83 6.45 11.42
C VAL A 286 -4.46 7.93 11.43
N GLU A 287 -5.37 8.82 11.80
CA GLU A 287 -5.13 10.26 11.96
C GLU A 287 -4.06 10.54 13.03
N ASN A 288 -4.14 9.82 14.16
CA ASN A 288 -3.16 9.91 15.24
C ASN A 288 -1.80 9.37 14.80
N ILE A 289 -1.81 8.22 14.10
CA ILE A 289 -0.59 7.62 13.51
C ILE A 289 0.05 8.59 12.54
N SER A 290 -0.72 9.15 11.61
CA SER A 290 -0.25 10.09 10.59
C SER A 290 0.37 11.35 11.21
N SER A 291 -0.28 11.92 12.21
CA SER A 291 0.24 13.08 12.92
C SER A 291 1.59 12.79 13.57
N TYR A 292 1.73 11.64 14.21
CA TYR A 292 2.98 11.23 14.83
C TYR A 292 4.07 10.90 13.79
N LEU A 293 3.73 10.23 12.70
CA LEU A 293 4.69 9.94 11.63
C LEU A 293 5.18 11.22 10.94
N ASN A 294 4.37 12.24 10.82
CA ASN A 294 4.79 13.55 10.33
C ASN A 294 5.85 14.20 11.24
N LEU A 295 5.70 14.08 12.57
CA LEU A 295 6.73 14.54 13.52
C LEU A 295 8.03 13.74 13.39
N LEU A 296 7.94 12.43 13.25
CA LEU A 296 9.11 11.57 13.06
C LEU A 296 9.82 11.85 11.73
N ALA A 297 9.05 12.03 10.65
CA ALA A 297 9.61 12.37 9.33
C ALA A 297 10.27 13.75 9.33
N GLN A 298 9.67 14.75 10.01
CA GLN A 298 10.31 16.06 10.16
C GLN A 298 11.61 15.94 10.94
N PHE A 299 11.63 15.23 12.05
CA PHE A 299 12.83 14.99 12.83
C PHE A 299 13.93 14.30 11.99
N ALA A 300 13.56 13.29 11.18
CA ALA A 300 14.51 12.60 10.32
C ALA A 300 15.13 13.54 9.26
N LEU A 301 14.33 14.45 8.68
CA LEU A 301 14.80 15.43 7.73
C LEU A 301 15.77 16.43 8.38
N ASP A 302 15.37 17.01 9.50
CA ASP A 302 16.17 18.05 10.19
C ASP A 302 17.50 17.46 10.69
N TYR A 303 17.45 16.29 11.33
CA TYR A 303 18.65 15.63 11.85
C TYR A 303 19.55 15.08 10.73
N GLY A 304 18.97 14.55 9.66
CA GLY A 304 19.72 14.12 8.48
C GLY A 304 20.46 15.30 7.81
N GLN A 305 19.80 16.45 7.71
CA GLN A 305 20.42 17.67 7.18
C GLN A 305 21.54 18.17 8.10
N GLU A 306 21.37 18.17 9.43
CA GLU A 306 22.42 18.47 10.40
C GLU A 306 23.65 17.57 10.22
N LYS A 307 23.43 16.28 9.91
CA LYS A 307 24.49 15.31 9.64
C LYS A 307 25.06 15.37 8.21
N GLY A 308 24.61 16.31 7.39
CA GLY A 308 25.09 16.50 6.03
C GLY A 308 24.57 15.46 5.02
N LEU A 309 23.48 14.75 5.34
CA LEU A 309 22.86 13.81 4.41
C LEU A 309 22.01 14.56 3.36
N HIS A 310 22.11 14.13 2.11
CA HIS A 310 21.29 14.66 1.02
C HIS A 310 19.94 13.94 0.98
N THR A 311 18.84 14.66 1.28
CA THR A 311 17.50 14.11 1.18
C THR A 311 16.93 14.22 -0.23
N VAL A 312 16.18 13.20 -0.66
CA VAL A 312 15.36 13.21 -1.89
C VAL A 312 13.86 13.28 -1.58
N THR A 313 13.49 13.28 -0.30
CA THR A 313 12.09 13.42 0.17
C THR A 313 11.66 14.88 0.08
N PRO A 314 10.44 15.19 -0.37
CA PRO A 314 9.91 16.54 -0.35
C PRO A 314 9.90 17.16 1.06
N LEU A 315 10.40 18.37 1.19
CA LEU A 315 10.50 19.05 2.50
C LEU A 315 9.14 19.45 3.08
N SER A 316 8.16 19.75 2.22
CA SER A 316 6.80 20.12 2.66
C SER A 316 6.06 18.93 3.26
N ALA A 317 5.55 19.09 4.50
CA ALA A 317 4.78 18.06 5.21
C ALA A 317 3.51 17.63 4.46
N HIS A 318 2.90 18.55 3.70
CA HIS A 318 1.71 18.22 2.89
C HIS A 318 2.02 17.33 1.69
N LYS A 319 3.28 17.35 1.22
CA LYS A 319 3.76 16.59 0.05
C LYS A 319 4.54 15.33 0.41
N ARG A 320 4.48 14.84 1.66
CA ARG A 320 5.16 13.60 2.05
C ARG A 320 4.33 12.72 2.98
N GLY A 321 4.62 11.42 2.93
CA GLY A 321 4.22 10.44 3.95
C GLY A 321 5.31 10.27 5.02
N GLY A 322 5.26 9.15 5.76
CA GLY A 322 6.21 8.83 6.83
C GLY A 322 7.58 8.30 6.38
N ILE A 323 7.85 8.25 5.07
CA ILE A 323 9.14 7.82 4.52
C ILE A 323 10.05 9.04 4.39
N THR A 324 11.27 8.96 4.96
CA THR A 324 12.36 9.90 4.68
C THR A 324 13.47 9.14 3.96
N ALA A 325 13.86 9.60 2.77
CA ALA A 325 14.85 8.95 1.93
C ALA A 325 16.08 9.85 1.74
N PHE A 326 17.25 9.27 1.96
CA PHE A 326 18.54 9.92 1.78
C PHE A 326 19.28 9.28 0.62
N TYR A 327 19.86 10.10 -0.25
CA TYR A 327 20.73 9.63 -1.32
C TYR A 327 21.97 8.95 -0.72
N VAL A 328 22.23 7.72 -1.14
CA VAL A 328 23.35 6.91 -0.65
C VAL A 328 23.89 6.05 -1.79
N LYS A 329 25.13 6.32 -2.21
CA LYS A 329 25.82 5.45 -3.16
C LYS A 329 25.95 4.04 -2.59
N ASN A 330 25.70 3.00 -3.40
CA ASN A 330 25.74 1.59 -2.96
C ASN A 330 24.75 1.28 -1.81
N ALA A 331 23.56 1.86 -1.83
CA ALA A 331 22.56 1.77 -0.76
C ALA A 331 22.30 0.33 -0.28
N GLY A 332 22.28 -0.67 -1.17
CA GLY A 332 22.08 -2.07 -0.80
C GLY A 332 23.21 -2.64 0.09
N GLN A 333 24.46 -2.24 -0.14
CA GLN A 333 25.59 -2.62 0.72
C GLN A 333 25.47 -1.93 2.09
N ILE A 334 25.13 -0.66 2.11
CA ILE A 334 24.92 0.11 3.35
C ILE A 334 23.78 -0.46 4.17
N GLU A 335 22.66 -0.83 3.53
CA GLU A 335 21.54 -1.55 4.22
C GLU A 335 22.03 -2.82 4.93
N SER A 336 22.87 -3.64 4.25
CA SER A 336 23.41 -4.87 4.83
C SER A 336 24.30 -4.59 6.06
N ILE A 337 25.18 -3.59 5.98
CA ILE A 337 26.05 -3.17 7.11
C ILE A 337 25.20 -2.67 8.29
N LEU A 338 24.17 -1.84 8.04
CA LEU A 338 23.29 -1.35 9.09
C LEU A 338 22.51 -2.51 9.75
N LYS A 339 22.09 -3.49 8.97
CA LYS A 339 21.39 -4.69 9.48
C LYS A 339 22.27 -5.51 10.44
N GLU A 340 23.59 -5.65 10.16
CA GLU A 340 24.57 -6.29 11.06
C GLU A 340 24.72 -5.50 12.37
N ARG A 341 24.49 -4.19 12.34
CA ARG A 341 24.45 -3.30 13.51
C ARG A 341 23.07 -3.21 14.18
N ASN A 342 22.18 -4.16 13.90
CA ASN A 342 20.83 -4.23 14.44
C ASN A 342 19.90 -3.07 14.04
N ILE A 343 20.17 -2.41 12.92
CA ILE A 343 19.36 -1.34 12.36
C ILE A 343 18.75 -1.80 11.04
N ILE A 344 17.42 -1.96 11.03
CA ILE A 344 16.65 -2.43 9.88
C ILE A 344 16.07 -1.21 9.17
N VAL A 345 16.68 -0.84 8.06
CA VAL A 345 16.21 0.20 7.12
C VAL A 345 15.86 -0.45 5.79
N SER A 346 15.57 0.31 4.75
CA SER A 346 15.30 -0.27 3.44
C SER A 346 15.97 0.54 2.33
N ALA A 347 16.90 -0.09 1.61
CA ALA A 347 17.48 0.45 0.39
C ALA A 347 16.52 0.37 -0.80
N ARG A 348 16.62 1.33 -1.70
CA ARG A 348 15.98 1.28 -3.01
C ARG A 348 16.81 2.08 -4.00
N ASN A 349 17.33 1.41 -5.04
CA ASN A 349 18.26 2.03 -5.99
C ASN A 349 19.43 2.71 -5.25
N ASP A 350 19.44 4.03 -5.24
CA ASP A 350 20.48 4.90 -4.68
C ASP A 350 20.03 5.66 -3.42
N VAL A 351 19.03 5.14 -2.69
CA VAL A 351 18.57 5.73 -1.43
C VAL A 351 18.48 4.72 -0.30
N ILE A 352 18.75 5.19 0.92
CA ILE A 352 18.35 4.56 2.17
C ILE A 352 17.07 5.24 2.66
N ARG A 353 16.05 4.45 2.94
CA ARG A 353 14.75 4.92 3.42
C ARG A 353 14.62 4.66 4.93
N ILE A 354 14.42 5.73 5.67
CA ILE A 354 14.02 5.71 7.08
C ILE A 354 12.50 5.75 7.09
N ALA A 355 11.87 4.65 7.42
CA ALA A 355 10.43 4.47 7.32
C ALA A 355 9.85 3.96 8.66
N PRO A 356 9.69 4.85 9.65
CA PRO A 356 9.14 4.50 10.96
C PRO A 356 7.67 4.12 10.90
N HIS A 357 7.18 3.58 12.03
CA HIS A 357 5.76 3.48 12.35
C HIS A 357 5.49 4.06 13.75
N PHE A 358 4.23 4.05 14.20
CA PHE A 358 3.84 4.63 15.50
C PHE A 358 4.64 4.09 16.70
N TYR A 359 5.20 2.90 16.60
CA TYR A 359 6.01 2.25 17.65
C TYR A 359 7.46 2.77 17.73
N ASN A 360 7.92 3.57 16.77
CA ASN A 360 9.26 4.12 16.76
C ASN A 360 9.37 5.43 17.54
N THR A 361 10.60 5.77 17.92
CA THR A 361 10.94 7.01 18.65
C THR A 361 11.87 7.89 17.83
N GLN A 362 12.04 9.15 18.25
CA GLN A 362 13.08 10.03 17.69
C GLN A 362 14.49 9.46 17.95
N ASP A 363 14.69 8.75 19.08
CA ASP A 363 15.97 8.13 19.40
C ASP A 363 16.30 6.96 18.48
N ASP A 364 15.30 6.16 18.06
CA ASP A 364 15.49 5.12 17.02
C ASP A 364 16.03 5.76 15.72
N ILE A 365 15.44 6.90 15.32
CA ILE A 365 15.83 7.62 14.10
C ILE A 365 17.22 8.25 14.24
N ARG A 366 17.49 8.87 15.40
CA ARG A 366 18.79 9.46 15.70
C ARG A 366 19.91 8.43 15.58
N GLN A 367 19.78 7.30 16.28
CA GLN A 367 20.75 6.21 16.24
C GLN A 367 20.93 5.67 14.82
N ALA A 368 19.85 5.49 14.06
CA ALA A 368 19.95 5.01 12.68
C ALA A 368 20.68 6.00 11.75
N ILE A 369 20.46 7.31 11.91
CA ILE A 369 21.14 8.35 11.12
C ILE A 369 22.62 8.49 11.55
N ASP A 370 22.94 8.40 12.83
CA ASP A 370 24.31 8.44 13.33
C ASP A 370 25.12 7.25 12.78
N GLU A 371 24.57 6.05 12.85
CA GLU A 371 25.20 4.85 12.29
C GLU A 371 25.33 4.92 10.76
N LEU A 372 24.30 5.40 10.06
CA LEU A 372 24.38 5.64 8.61
C LEU A 372 25.54 6.59 8.28
N THR A 373 25.66 7.69 9.00
CA THR A 373 26.73 8.67 8.79
C THR A 373 28.12 8.07 9.07
N THR A 374 28.23 7.28 10.14
CA THR A 374 29.48 6.58 10.50
C THR A 374 29.91 5.62 9.39
N VAL A 375 28.96 4.81 8.88
CA VAL A 375 29.23 3.87 7.79
C VAL A 375 29.64 4.60 6.50
N LEU A 376 28.97 5.70 6.17
CA LEU A 376 29.30 6.49 4.98
C LEU A 376 30.67 7.16 5.08
N THR A 377 31.10 7.57 6.27
CA THR A 377 32.40 8.17 6.49
C THR A 377 33.53 7.12 6.40
N ALA A 378 33.29 5.92 6.91
CA ALA A 378 34.27 4.82 6.87
C ALA A 378 34.44 4.20 5.46
N ASN A 379 33.50 4.44 4.53
CA ASN A 379 33.53 3.93 3.15
C ASN A 379 33.92 5.02 2.10
N LYS A 380 34.35 6.20 2.54
CA LYS A 380 34.96 7.23 1.70
C LYS A 380 36.45 6.97 1.56
#